data_846f203e9b7e150032b06ed27a2c34b9
#
_entry.id   846f203e9b7e150032b06ed27a2c34b9
#
_cell.length_a   1.000
_cell.length_b   1.000
_cell.length_c   1.000
_cell.angle_alpha   90.00
_cell.angle_beta   90.00
_cell.angle_gamma   90.00
#
_symmetry.space_group_name_H-M   'P 1'
#
loop_
_entity.id
_entity.type
_entity.pdbx_description
1 polymer ?
#
loop_
_entity_poly.entity_id
_entity_poly.type
_entity_poly.pdbx_seq_one_letter_code
_entity_poly.pdbx_strand_id
1 'polypeptide(L)'
;QNGLSFLVIDIHENGIQHKPCYLTARGPQTGGYRRMDDKDLRLSPTEVFEMTHALTPSSADRMVVPEADVSDLNAEAVDRVLAEHRNSKALRGTDTRLERMTRLNMVNKVGEVRLAGLLAAGQYPQQYYPKLIIDVVAHPGVEKSAVEGPRFVDRVQCDGNMPEAIEQAVEAIAKNLRAPTFVVGVGARTDSEIPKEVLREVVAQDASGLLGRHLGHQ
;
A
#
# COMPACT_ATOMS: atom_id res chain seq x y z
N GLN A 1 -1.22 49.68 -13.74
CA GLN A 1 -0.54 49.45 -12.43
C GLN A 1 -1.38 50.18 -11.39
N ASN A 2 -2.24 49.47 -10.67
CA ASN A 2 -3.35 50.03 -9.86
C ASN A 2 -2.95 50.30 -8.40
N GLY A 3 -1.68 50.58 -8.07
CA GLY A 3 -1.28 50.98 -6.74
C GLY A 3 -1.59 50.00 -5.58
N LEU A 4 -1.88 48.75 -5.89
CA LEU A 4 -2.15 47.70 -4.91
C LEU A 4 -0.82 47.10 -4.42
N SER A 5 -0.67 47.04 -3.10
CA SER A 5 0.45 46.35 -2.46
C SER A 5 0.09 44.89 -2.24
N PHE A 6 1.02 43.98 -2.57
CA PHE A 6 0.89 42.55 -2.33
C PHE A 6 1.94 42.10 -1.33
N LEU A 7 1.52 41.27 -0.39
CA LEU A 7 2.42 40.54 0.49
C LEU A 7 2.53 39.10 -0.03
N VAL A 8 3.74 38.68 -0.40
CA VAL A 8 4.02 37.29 -0.76
C VAL A 8 4.81 36.66 0.39
N ILE A 9 4.29 35.56 0.92
CA ILE A 9 4.96 34.77 1.96
C ILE A 9 5.21 33.39 1.37
N ASP A 10 6.49 33.04 1.24
CA ASP A 10 6.91 31.71 0.83
C ASP A 10 7.21 30.87 2.07
N ILE A 11 6.48 29.78 2.25
CA ILE A 11 6.61 28.87 3.40
C ILE A 11 7.05 27.52 2.89
N HIS A 12 8.31 27.19 3.15
CA HIS A 12 8.84 25.88 2.80
C HIS A 12 8.24 24.78 3.68
N GLU A 13 7.96 23.63 3.05
CA GLU A 13 7.51 22.44 3.77
C GLU A 13 8.63 21.91 4.67
N ASN A 14 8.33 21.62 5.93
CA ASN A 14 9.28 21.00 6.85
C ASN A 14 9.59 19.55 6.43
N GLY A 15 10.85 19.15 6.59
CA GLY A 15 11.25 17.77 6.44
C GLY A 15 10.49 16.83 7.41
N ILE A 16 10.37 15.56 7.05
CA ILE A 16 9.61 14.54 7.78
C ILE A 16 10.03 14.44 9.26
N GLN A 17 11.30 14.68 9.57
CA GLN A 17 11.85 14.67 10.93
C GLN A 17 11.32 15.78 11.82
N HIS A 18 10.69 16.80 11.25
CA HIS A 18 10.13 17.97 11.95
C HIS A 18 8.60 18.02 11.87
N LYS A 19 7.96 16.94 11.45
CA LYS A 19 6.51 16.79 11.39
C LYS A 19 5.99 16.00 12.60
N PRO A 20 4.76 16.29 13.06
CA PRO A 20 3.87 17.37 12.60
C PRO A 20 4.30 18.75 13.12
N CYS A 21 4.07 19.81 12.33
CA CYS A 21 4.15 21.18 12.82
C CYS A 21 2.92 21.49 13.68
N TYR A 22 3.13 22.08 14.84
CA TYR A 22 2.04 22.40 15.75
C TYR A 22 2.31 23.63 16.61
N LEU A 23 1.25 24.22 17.12
CA LEU A 23 1.34 25.30 18.10
C LEU A 23 1.86 24.74 19.42
N THR A 24 3.04 25.15 19.84
CA THR A 24 3.74 24.64 21.04
C THR A 24 2.85 24.67 22.29
N ALA A 25 2.05 25.71 22.47
CA ALA A 25 1.14 25.86 23.60
C ALA A 25 0.01 24.81 23.63
N ARG A 26 -0.29 24.15 22.50
CA ARG A 26 -1.38 23.18 22.37
C ARG A 26 -0.90 21.74 22.19
N GLY A 27 0.38 21.53 21.89
CA GLY A 27 0.96 20.25 21.60
C GLY A 27 0.50 19.64 20.26
N PRO A 28 1.10 18.52 19.83
CA PRO A 28 0.85 17.94 18.51
C PRO A 28 -0.59 17.47 18.32
N GLN A 29 -1.24 16.94 19.37
CA GLN A 29 -2.58 16.35 19.28
C GLN A 29 -3.70 17.38 19.05
N THR A 30 -3.48 18.63 19.46
CA THR A 30 -4.53 19.65 19.39
C THR A 30 -4.12 20.92 18.67
N GLY A 31 -2.83 21.07 18.37
CA GLY A 31 -2.24 22.27 17.76
C GLY A 31 -1.70 22.06 16.36
N GLY A 32 -1.80 20.86 15.81
CA GLY A 32 -1.40 20.53 14.43
C GLY A 32 -2.54 20.77 13.44
N TYR A 33 -2.21 21.44 12.34
CA TYR A 33 -3.15 21.74 11.25
C TYR A 33 -2.49 21.45 9.90
N ARG A 34 -3.32 21.08 8.92
CA ARG A 34 -2.94 21.03 7.50
C ARG A 34 -3.79 21.99 6.69
N ARG A 35 -3.16 22.64 5.73
CA ARG A 35 -3.89 23.45 4.75
C ARG A 35 -4.52 22.54 3.71
N MET A 36 -5.81 22.76 3.41
CA MET A 36 -6.54 22.06 2.38
C MET A 36 -7.39 23.10 1.67
N ASP A 37 -6.97 23.47 0.47
CA ASP A 37 -7.53 24.58 -0.32
C ASP A 37 -7.58 25.90 0.49
N ASP A 38 -8.77 26.32 0.85
CA ASP A 38 -9.05 27.57 1.59
C ASP A 38 -9.18 27.37 3.11
N LYS A 39 -9.06 26.13 3.62
CA LYS A 39 -9.35 25.78 5.02
C LYS A 39 -8.12 25.23 5.73
N ASP A 40 -8.02 25.56 7.01
CA ASP A 40 -7.07 24.93 7.93
C ASP A 40 -7.80 23.81 8.67
N LEU A 41 -7.50 22.55 8.32
CA LEU A 41 -8.06 21.39 8.97
C LEU A 41 -7.13 20.91 10.06
N ARG A 42 -7.68 20.66 11.24
CA ARG A 42 -6.94 20.06 12.34
C ARG A 42 -6.53 18.64 11.97
N LEU A 43 -5.30 18.28 12.29
CA LEU A 43 -4.81 16.91 12.13
C LEU A 43 -5.60 15.97 13.03
N SER A 44 -5.98 14.83 12.49
CA SER A 44 -6.55 13.74 13.26
C SER A 44 -5.48 13.09 14.16
N PRO A 45 -5.85 12.41 15.24
CA PRO A 45 -4.89 11.65 16.06
C PRO A 45 -4.07 10.66 15.25
N THR A 46 -4.66 10.02 14.25
CA THR A 46 -3.99 9.09 13.34
C THR A 46 -2.91 9.79 12.51
N GLU A 47 -3.22 10.94 11.90
CA GLU A 47 -2.23 11.72 11.13
C GLU A 47 -1.07 12.19 12.01
N VAL A 48 -1.35 12.62 13.23
CA VAL A 48 -0.31 13.01 14.20
C VAL A 48 0.58 11.82 14.53
N PHE A 49 -0.01 10.65 14.80
CA PHE A 49 0.74 9.42 15.06
C PHE A 49 1.61 9.02 13.88
N GLU A 50 1.06 8.98 12.67
CA GLU A 50 1.78 8.66 11.44
C GLU A 50 2.97 9.60 11.21
N MET A 51 2.76 10.90 11.33
CA MET A 51 3.84 11.89 11.17
C MET A 51 4.93 11.76 12.23
N THR A 52 4.56 11.50 13.47
CA THR A 52 5.52 11.34 14.58
C THR A 52 6.37 10.08 14.42
N HIS A 53 5.80 9.00 13.89
CA HIS A 53 6.46 7.71 13.75
C HIS A 53 6.98 7.43 12.33
N ALA A 54 6.84 8.39 11.41
CA ALA A 54 7.20 8.21 10.00
C ALA A 54 8.66 7.79 9.76
N LEU A 55 9.56 8.11 10.69
CA LEU A 55 10.98 7.70 10.64
C LEU A 55 11.29 6.47 11.51
N THR A 56 10.31 5.97 12.25
CA THR A 56 10.50 4.76 13.07
C THR A 56 10.30 3.54 12.18
N PRO A 57 11.33 2.70 11.95
CA PRO A 57 11.16 1.50 11.17
C PRO A 57 10.09 0.61 11.82
N SER A 58 9.07 0.24 11.06
CA SER A 58 8.10 -0.75 11.51
C SER A 58 8.81 -2.11 11.64
N SER A 59 8.56 -2.81 12.73
CA SER A 59 8.99 -4.21 12.91
C SER A 59 7.84 -5.20 12.69
N ALA A 60 6.71 -4.74 12.19
CA ALA A 60 5.51 -5.55 11.96
C ALA A 60 5.79 -6.75 11.03
N ASP A 61 6.65 -6.55 10.03
CA ASP A 61 7.13 -7.61 9.13
C ASP A 61 7.76 -8.81 9.86
N ARG A 62 8.35 -8.56 11.06
CA ARG A 62 9.02 -9.57 11.89
C ARG A 62 8.13 -10.21 12.93
N MET A 63 6.89 -9.73 13.08
CA MET A 63 5.95 -10.30 14.04
C MET A 63 5.62 -11.74 13.65
N VAL A 64 5.63 -12.63 14.63
CA VAL A 64 5.09 -13.98 14.47
C VAL A 64 3.57 -13.87 14.41
N VAL A 65 2.98 -14.56 13.43
CA VAL A 65 1.52 -14.64 13.31
C VAL A 65 1.02 -15.76 14.22
N PRO A 66 0.28 -15.44 15.29
CA PRO A 66 -0.27 -16.47 16.14
C PRO A 66 -1.14 -17.44 15.36
N GLU A 67 -1.07 -18.72 15.71
CA GLU A 67 -1.86 -19.80 15.10
C GLU A 67 -1.51 -20.13 13.64
N ALA A 68 -0.65 -19.35 12.95
CA ALA A 68 -0.17 -19.67 11.62
C ALA A 68 1.05 -20.61 11.67
N ASP A 69 1.05 -21.60 10.81
CA ASP A 69 2.17 -22.52 10.64
C ASP A 69 2.66 -22.59 9.17
N VAL A 70 3.70 -23.35 8.91
CA VAL A 70 4.30 -23.45 7.57
C VAL A 70 3.33 -24.06 6.55
N SER A 71 2.31 -24.80 6.97
CA SER A 71 1.27 -25.35 6.06
C SER A 71 0.34 -24.27 5.52
N ASP A 72 0.27 -23.09 6.15
CA ASP A 72 -0.46 -21.93 5.66
C ASP A 72 0.29 -21.18 4.55
N LEU A 73 1.54 -21.55 4.30
CA LEU A 73 2.31 -21.01 3.19
C LEU A 73 2.13 -21.87 1.93
N ASN A 74 1.90 -21.22 0.80
CA ASN A 74 1.87 -21.86 -0.51
C ASN A 74 3.30 -22.27 -0.89
N ALA A 75 3.53 -23.58 -1.06
CA ALA A 75 4.86 -24.13 -1.32
C ALA A 75 5.48 -23.59 -2.61
N GLU A 76 4.68 -23.41 -3.67
CA GLU A 76 5.15 -22.86 -4.96
C GLU A 76 5.51 -21.38 -4.86
N ALA A 77 4.72 -20.60 -4.10
CA ALA A 77 5.02 -19.20 -3.84
C ALA A 77 6.31 -19.05 -3.03
N VAL A 78 6.51 -19.88 -2.00
CA VAL A 78 7.78 -19.94 -1.25
C VAL A 78 8.94 -20.26 -2.18
N ASP A 79 8.82 -21.28 -3.04
CA ASP A 79 9.89 -21.69 -3.96
C ASP A 79 10.20 -20.58 -4.97
N ARG A 80 9.20 -19.85 -5.45
CA ARG A 80 9.38 -18.67 -6.32
C ARG A 80 10.20 -17.59 -5.62
N VAL A 81 9.84 -17.21 -4.41
CA VAL A 81 10.57 -16.20 -3.61
C VAL A 81 12.03 -16.66 -3.37
N LEU A 82 12.24 -17.92 -3.02
CA LEU A 82 13.59 -18.46 -2.81
C LEU A 82 14.41 -18.47 -4.12
N ALA A 83 13.79 -18.79 -5.24
CA ALA A 83 14.43 -18.78 -6.56
C ALA A 83 14.84 -17.38 -7.02
N GLU A 84 13.97 -16.39 -6.83
CA GLU A 84 14.26 -14.98 -7.13
C GLU A 84 15.46 -14.46 -6.34
N HIS A 85 15.62 -14.90 -5.08
CA HIS A 85 16.68 -14.46 -4.19
C HIS A 85 17.92 -15.38 -4.17
N ARG A 86 17.97 -16.44 -5.01
CA ARG A 86 19.05 -17.44 -4.98
C ARG A 86 20.46 -16.87 -5.07
N ASN A 87 20.64 -15.77 -5.81
CA ASN A 87 21.92 -15.10 -6.00
C ASN A 87 22.16 -13.95 -5.00
N SER A 88 21.23 -13.69 -4.09
CA SER A 88 21.33 -12.61 -3.12
C SER A 88 22.39 -12.93 -2.05
N LYS A 89 22.96 -11.87 -1.46
CA LYS A 89 23.86 -12.01 -0.32
C LYS A 89 23.15 -12.62 0.90
N ALA A 90 21.83 -12.46 1.01
CA ALA A 90 21.03 -12.98 2.10
C ALA A 90 21.05 -14.50 2.19
N LEU A 91 21.11 -15.20 1.06
CA LEU A 91 21.08 -16.67 1.01
C LEU A 91 22.46 -17.33 0.95
N ARG A 92 23.55 -16.56 1.01
CA ARG A 92 24.90 -17.13 1.06
C ARG A 92 25.13 -17.93 2.32
N GLY A 93 25.65 -19.17 2.18
CA GLY A 93 25.96 -20.07 3.30
C GLY A 93 24.71 -20.61 4.00
N THR A 94 23.57 -20.69 3.29
CA THR A 94 22.36 -21.39 3.76
C THR A 94 22.22 -22.72 3.03
N ASP A 95 22.11 -23.81 3.78
CA ASP A 95 22.02 -25.16 3.23
C ASP A 95 20.57 -25.67 3.20
N THR A 96 19.76 -25.31 4.17
CA THR A 96 18.39 -25.82 4.31
C THR A 96 17.34 -24.82 3.84
N ARG A 97 16.15 -25.35 3.45
CA ARG A 97 14.97 -24.52 3.13
C ARG A 97 14.58 -23.61 4.29
N LEU A 98 14.58 -24.13 5.52
CA LEU A 98 14.25 -23.38 6.73
C LEU A 98 15.21 -22.20 6.95
N GLU A 99 16.51 -22.41 6.79
CA GLU A 99 17.50 -21.34 6.89
C GLU A 99 17.26 -20.24 5.84
N ARG A 100 16.94 -20.61 4.60
CA ARG A 100 16.63 -19.65 3.52
C ARG A 100 15.38 -18.84 3.85
N MET A 101 14.31 -19.49 4.28
CA MET A 101 13.08 -18.83 4.72
C MET A 101 13.33 -17.88 5.91
N THR A 102 14.15 -18.32 6.88
CA THR A 102 14.54 -17.51 8.05
C THR A 102 15.34 -16.27 7.62
N ARG A 103 16.28 -16.42 6.69
CA ARG A 103 17.08 -15.31 6.17
C ARG A 103 16.26 -14.29 5.39
N LEU A 104 15.21 -14.73 4.71
CA LEU A 104 14.26 -13.86 4.01
C LEU A 104 13.12 -13.37 4.91
N ASN A 105 13.20 -13.58 6.21
CA ASN A 105 12.22 -13.13 7.19
C ASN A 105 10.81 -13.74 7.03
N MET A 106 10.70 -14.87 6.33
CA MET A 106 9.42 -15.57 6.15
C MET A 106 8.98 -16.33 7.41
N VAL A 107 9.96 -16.89 8.10
CA VAL A 107 9.79 -17.59 9.39
C VAL A 107 10.86 -17.16 10.39
N ASN A 108 10.67 -17.46 11.65
CA ASN A 108 11.73 -17.31 12.64
C ASN A 108 12.63 -18.56 12.71
N LYS A 109 13.61 -18.57 13.62
CA LYS A 109 14.59 -19.67 13.75
C LYS A 109 13.98 -21.00 14.20
N VAL A 110 12.80 -20.97 14.82
CA VAL A 110 12.07 -22.17 15.27
C VAL A 110 10.99 -22.61 14.27
N GLY A 111 10.85 -21.89 13.14
CA GLY A 111 9.92 -22.24 12.06
C GLY A 111 8.55 -21.58 12.18
N GLU A 112 8.31 -20.69 13.15
CA GLU A 112 7.06 -19.97 13.26
C GLU A 112 6.94 -18.93 12.16
N VAL A 113 5.76 -18.84 11.53
CA VAL A 113 5.49 -17.96 10.41
C VAL A 113 5.47 -16.51 10.85
N ARG A 114 6.21 -15.67 10.12
CA ARG A 114 6.19 -14.23 10.30
C ARG A 114 5.21 -13.57 9.33
N LEU A 115 4.75 -12.38 9.70
CA LEU A 115 3.83 -11.62 8.86
C LEU A 115 4.39 -11.41 7.45
N ALA A 116 5.68 -11.10 7.30
CA ALA A 116 6.31 -10.98 5.99
C ALA A 116 6.18 -12.26 5.15
N GLY A 117 6.37 -13.43 5.76
CA GLY A 117 6.21 -14.72 5.09
C GLY A 117 4.77 -14.99 4.68
N LEU A 118 3.83 -14.72 5.58
CA LEU A 118 2.41 -14.87 5.32
C LEU A 118 1.94 -13.96 4.17
N LEU A 119 2.40 -12.71 4.16
CA LEU A 119 2.04 -11.76 3.10
C LEU A 119 2.68 -12.08 1.75
N ALA A 120 3.93 -12.59 1.76
CA ALA A 120 4.64 -12.91 0.52
C ALA A 120 4.17 -14.22 -0.13
N ALA A 121 3.79 -15.21 0.68
CA ALA A 121 3.56 -16.57 0.21
C ALA A 121 2.44 -17.31 0.96
N GLY A 122 1.61 -16.65 1.76
CA GLY A 122 0.47 -17.28 2.43
C GLY A 122 -0.56 -17.80 1.43
N GLN A 123 -1.24 -18.90 1.77
CA GLN A 123 -2.36 -19.40 0.97
C GLN A 123 -3.56 -18.44 1.07
N TYR A 124 -3.88 -18.00 2.29
CA TYR A 124 -4.98 -17.07 2.53
C TYR A 124 -4.70 -16.21 3.79
N PRO A 125 -3.88 -15.15 3.68
CA PRO A 125 -3.54 -14.28 4.80
C PRO A 125 -4.75 -13.65 5.51
N GLN A 126 -5.87 -13.51 4.80
CA GLN A 126 -7.11 -12.92 5.30
C GLN A 126 -7.79 -13.80 6.37
N GLN A 127 -7.40 -15.06 6.51
CA GLN A 127 -7.81 -15.90 7.63
C GLN A 127 -7.40 -15.28 8.97
N TYR A 128 -6.19 -14.70 9.03
CA TYR A 128 -5.62 -14.08 10.23
C TYR A 128 -5.87 -12.58 10.28
N TYR A 129 -5.87 -11.94 9.11
CA TYR A 129 -6.03 -10.49 8.94
C TYR A 129 -7.12 -10.17 7.90
N PRO A 130 -8.40 -10.26 8.25
CA PRO A 130 -9.51 -10.13 7.28
C PRO A 130 -9.56 -8.79 6.53
N LYS A 131 -8.93 -7.75 7.07
CA LYS A 131 -8.88 -6.42 6.45
C LYS A 131 -7.68 -6.20 5.52
N LEU A 132 -6.78 -7.17 5.40
CA LEU A 132 -5.65 -7.10 4.46
C LEU A 132 -6.09 -7.46 3.05
N ILE A 133 -6.89 -6.60 2.46
CA ILE A 133 -7.39 -6.69 1.09
C ILE A 133 -7.09 -5.40 0.34
N ILE A 134 -6.94 -5.47 -0.98
CA ILE A 134 -6.91 -4.30 -1.85
C ILE A 134 -8.33 -4.13 -2.41
N ASP A 135 -8.96 -2.99 -2.12
CA ASP A 135 -10.34 -2.68 -2.56
C ASP A 135 -10.28 -1.72 -3.75
N VAL A 136 -10.49 -2.23 -4.96
CA VAL A 136 -10.52 -1.45 -6.19
C VAL A 136 -11.94 -1.00 -6.45
N VAL A 137 -12.14 0.32 -6.53
CA VAL A 137 -13.46 0.93 -6.74
C VAL A 137 -13.44 1.86 -7.94
N ALA A 138 -14.30 1.60 -8.92
CA ALA A 138 -14.53 2.49 -10.05
C ALA A 138 -15.79 3.33 -9.82
N HIS A 139 -15.64 4.66 -9.86
CA HIS A 139 -16.75 5.60 -9.72
C HIS A 139 -17.26 6.08 -11.08
N PRO A 140 -18.58 6.33 -11.24
CA PRO A 140 -19.10 6.97 -12.43
C PRO A 140 -18.79 8.47 -12.40
N GLY A 141 -17.88 8.96 -13.25
CA GLY A 141 -17.55 10.39 -13.37
C GLY A 141 -16.52 10.91 -12.37
N VAL A 142 -16.31 12.23 -12.40
CA VAL A 142 -15.23 12.93 -11.70
C VAL A 142 -15.65 13.41 -10.29
N GLU A 143 -16.94 13.56 -10.04
CA GLU A 143 -17.48 14.06 -8.78
C GLU A 143 -17.98 12.93 -7.88
N LYS A 144 -17.53 12.94 -6.62
CA LYS A 144 -17.91 11.93 -5.60
C LYS A 144 -19.37 11.99 -5.15
N SER A 145 -20.13 13.01 -5.54
CA SER A 145 -21.49 13.27 -5.08
C SER A 145 -22.47 13.53 -6.22
N ALA A 146 -22.58 12.61 -7.17
CA ALA A 146 -23.76 12.58 -8.01
C ALA A 146 -24.94 12.15 -7.12
N VAL A 147 -25.88 13.06 -6.90
CA VAL A 147 -27.04 12.87 -6.02
C VAL A 147 -28.01 11.79 -6.56
N GLU A 148 -27.90 11.45 -7.83
CA GLU A 148 -28.72 10.42 -8.51
C GLU A 148 -27.83 9.52 -9.37
N GLY A 149 -27.77 8.23 -9.05
CA GLY A 149 -27.06 7.21 -9.83
C GLY A 149 -26.38 6.14 -8.98
N PRO A 150 -25.86 5.07 -9.61
CA PRO A 150 -25.13 4.04 -8.90
C PRO A 150 -23.85 4.62 -8.28
N ARG A 151 -23.62 4.33 -7.02
CA ARG A 151 -22.45 4.81 -6.26
C ARG A 151 -21.12 4.30 -6.84
N PHE A 152 -21.13 3.14 -7.46
CA PHE A 152 -19.99 2.49 -8.08
C PHE A 152 -20.37 1.91 -9.43
N VAL A 153 -19.46 1.94 -10.39
CA VAL A 153 -19.57 1.23 -11.67
C VAL A 153 -19.06 -0.20 -11.53
N ASP A 154 -17.96 -0.35 -10.79
CA ASP A 154 -17.34 -1.63 -10.49
C ASP A 154 -16.68 -1.59 -9.12
N ARG A 155 -16.64 -2.73 -8.42
CA ARG A 155 -15.92 -2.90 -7.17
C ARG A 155 -15.38 -4.32 -7.08
N VAL A 156 -14.07 -4.42 -6.90
CA VAL A 156 -13.37 -5.69 -6.76
C VAL A 156 -12.56 -5.68 -5.48
N GLN A 157 -12.77 -6.68 -4.63
CA GLN A 157 -11.93 -6.95 -3.47
C GLN A 157 -10.89 -8.00 -3.85
N CYS A 158 -9.63 -7.61 -3.81
CA CYS A 158 -8.50 -8.46 -4.16
C CYS A 158 -7.90 -9.02 -2.88
N ASP A 159 -7.84 -10.34 -2.78
CA ASP A 159 -7.36 -11.10 -1.62
C ASP A 159 -6.26 -12.11 -2.02
N GLY A 160 -5.89 -13.00 -1.11
CA GLY A 160 -4.73 -13.88 -1.27
C GLY A 160 -3.47 -13.26 -0.70
N ASN A 161 -2.30 -13.79 -1.09
CA ASN A 161 -1.02 -13.16 -0.74
C ASN A 161 -0.83 -11.84 -1.52
N MET A 162 0.13 -11.04 -1.08
CA MET A 162 0.34 -9.69 -1.63
C MET A 162 0.60 -9.70 -3.15
N PRO A 163 1.46 -10.57 -3.71
CA PRO A 163 1.62 -10.68 -5.15
C PRO A 163 0.30 -10.98 -5.89
N GLU A 164 -0.50 -11.90 -5.40
CA GLU A 164 -1.79 -12.26 -6.00
C GLU A 164 -2.81 -11.12 -5.92
N ALA A 165 -2.93 -10.48 -4.76
CA ALA A 165 -3.81 -9.34 -4.56
C ALA A 165 -3.45 -8.16 -5.48
N ILE A 166 -2.14 -7.88 -5.66
CA ILE A 166 -1.66 -6.84 -6.58
C ILE A 166 -2.03 -7.18 -8.03
N GLU A 167 -1.83 -8.42 -8.49
CA GLU A 167 -2.19 -8.79 -9.86
C GLU A 167 -3.69 -8.68 -10.10
N GLN A 168 -4.53 -9.14 -9.16
CA GLN A 168 -5.98 -8.97 -9.23
C GLN A 168 -6.37 -7.49 -9.31
N ALA A 169 -5.74 -6.63 -8.51
CA ALA A 169 -6.00 -5.19 -8.51
C ALA A 169 -5.60 -4.55 -9.85
N VAL A 170 -4.42 -4.90 -10.39
CA VAL A 170 -3.97 -4.43 -11.72
C VAL A 170 -4.94 -4.83 -12.81
N GLU A 171 -5.45 -6.06 -12.79
CA GLU A 171 -6.44 -6.52 -13.76
C GLU A 171 -7.77 -5.78 -13.64
N ALA A 172 -8.25 -5.57 -12.40
CA ALA A 172 -9.47 -4.82 -12.13
C ALA A 172 -9.35 -3.35 -12.59
N ILE A 173 -8.22 -2.71 -12.34
CA ILE A 173 -7.95 -1.33 -12.79
C ILE A 173 -7.87 -1.29 -14.32
N ALA A 174 -7.09 -2.19 -14.94
CA ALA A 174 -6.93 -2.24 -16.39
C ALA A 174 -8.27 -2.45 -17.12
N LYS A 175 -9.16 -3.26 -16.55
CA LYS A 175 -10.54 -3.47 -17.07
C LYS A 175 -11.33 -2.17 -17.09
N ASN A 176 -11.21 -1.34 -16.08
CA ASN A 176 -11.95 -0.08 -15.93
C ASN A 176 -11.29 1.10 -16.67
N LEU A 177 -10.00 1.02 -16.98
CA LEU A 177 -9.26 2.03 -17.76
C LEU A 177 -9.36 1.84 -19.28
N ARG A 178 -10.07 0.83 -19.77
CA ARG A 178 -10.28 0.63 -21.20
C ARG A 178 -11.08 1.80 -21.76
N ALA A 179 -10.40 2.70 -22.45
CA ALA A 179 -11.05 3.75 -23.21
C ALA A 179 -12.02 3.14 -24.24
N PRO A 180 -13.16 3.80 -24.54
CA PRO A 180 -14.04 3.35 -25.61
C PRO A 180 -13.25 3.30 -26.91
N THR A 181 -13.24 2.15 -27.57
CA THR A 181 -12.55 1.92 -28.84
C THR A 181 -13.16 2.81 -29.89
N PHE A 182 -12.49 3.87 -30.31
CA PHE A 182 -12.84 4.55 -31.57
C PHE A 182 -12.36 3.65 -32.72
N VAL A 183 -13.31 3.07 -33.45
CA VAL A 183 -13.02 2.30 -34.67
C VAL A 183 -12.59 3.28 -35.75
N VAL A 184 -11.31 3.44 -35.94
CA VAL A 184 -10.74 4.12 -37.09
C VAL A 184 -10.01 3.05 -37.93
N GLY A 185 -10.73 2.43 -38.89
CA GLY A 185 -10.15 1.49 -39.84
C GLY A 185 -10.08 0.04 -39.37
N VAL A 186 -9.76 -0.85 -40.32
CA VAL A 186 -9.65 -2.31 -40.10
C VAL A 186 -8.43 -2.61 -39.24
N GLY A 187 -8.65 -2.86 -37.95
CA GLY A 187 -7.60 -3.23 -37.01
C GLY A 187 -7.67 -2.48 -35.67
N ALA A 188 -8.79 -2.56 -34.96
CA ALA A 188 -8.94 -1.96 -33.65
C ALA A 188 -8.04 -2.68 -32.64
N ARG A 189 -6.96 -2.04 -32.18
CA ARG A 189 -6.22 -2.40 -30.97
C ARG A 189 -6.84 -1.68 -29.77
N THR A 190 -7.30 -2.46 -28.81
CA THR A 190 -7.74 -1.95 -27.50
C THR A 190 -6.55 -2.07 -26.55
N ASP A 191 -5.56 -1.21 -26.70
CA ASP A 191 -4.49 -1.13 -25.71
C ASP A 191 -4.88 -0.03 -24.70
N SER A 192 -4.80 -0.35 -23.42
CA SER A 192 -4.84 0.67 -22.37
C SER A 192 -3.69 1.65 -22.62
N GLU A 193 -3.96 2.97 -22.54
CA GLU A 193 -2.91 4.00 -22.66
C GLU A 193 -1.85 3.89 -21.56
N ILE A 194 -2.16 3.19 -20.45
CA ILE A 194 -1.26 3.00 -19.32
C ILE A 194 -0.75 1.56 -19.33
N PRO A 195 0.58 1.34 -19.42
CA PRO A 195 1.18 0.02 -19.33
C PRO A 195 0.86 -0.67 -18.00
N LYS A 196 0.63 -1.99 -18.04
CA LYS A 196 0.34 -2.78 -16.82
C LYS A 196 1.46 -2.71 -15.78
N GLU A 197 2.70 -2.56 -16.23
CA GLU A 197 3.88 -2.41 -15.37
C GLU A 197 3.79 -1.16 -14.50
N VAL A 198 3.31 -0.05 -15.08
CA VAL A 198 3.10 1.21 -14.35
C VAL A 198 1.96 1.06 -13.34
N LEU A 199 0.87 0.40 -13.72
CA LEU A 199 -0.23 0.11 -12.79
C LEU A 199 0.25 -0.76 -11.63
N ARG A 200 1.04 -1.79 -11.91
CA ARG A 200 1.60 -2.68 -10.88
C ARG A 200 2.47 -1.91 -9.89
N GLU A 201 3.33 -1.03 -10.38
CA GLU A 201 4.21 -0.21 -9.54
C GLU A 201 3.38 0.69 -8.60
N VAL A 202 2.37 1.38 -9.13
CA VAL A 202 1.50 2.27 -8.33
C VAL A 202 0.73 1.48 -7.27
N VAL A 203 0.13 0.34 -7.65
CA VAL A 203 -0.62 -0.52 -6.72
C VAL A 203 0.29 -1.08 -5.65
N ALA A 204 1.50 -1.53 -6.00
CA ALA A 204 2.47 -2.08 -5.06
C ALA A 204 2.96 -1.03 -4.05
N GLN A 205 3.18 0.21 -4.50
CA GLN A 205 3.58 1.32 -3.62
C GLN A 205 2.46 1.68 -2.63
N ASP A 206 1.22 1.77 -3.09
CA ASP A 206 0.06 2.08 -2.23
C ASP A 206 -0.20 0.95 -1.23
N ALA A 207 -0.17 -0.31 -1.67
CA ALA A 207 -0.31 -1.48 -0.81
C ALA A 207 0.78 -1.54 0.28
N SER A 208 2.02 -1.23 -0.06
CA SER A 208 3.14 -1.17 0.91
C SER A 208 2.95 -0.06 1.94
N GLY A 209 2.45 1.10 1.52
CA GLY A 209 2.10 2.22 2.40
C GLY A 209 0.95 1.88 3.37
N LEU A 210 -0.05 1.11 2.93
CA LEU A 210 -1.16 0.64 3.76
C LEU A 210 -0.71 -0.33 4.85
N LEU A 211 0.22 -1.25 4.56
CA LEU A 211 0.78 -2.18 5.54
C LEU A 211 1.46 -1.46 6.70
N GLY A 212 2.24 -0.42 6.40
CA GLY A 212 2.87 0.41 7.42
C GLY A 212 1.85 1.11 8.34
N ARG A 213 0.69 1.47 7.82
CA ARG A 213 -0.37 2.19 8.54
C ARG A 213 -1.26 1.27 9.38
N HIS A 214 -1.63 0.09 8.90
CA HIS A 214 -2.60 -0.79 9.58
C HIS A 214 -1.98 -1.69 10.64
N LEU A 215 -0.71 -2.02 10.54
CA LEU A 215 -0.03 -2.94 11.44
C LEU A 215 0.72 -2.24 12.58
N GLY A 216 0.83 -0.91 12.53
CA GLY A 216 1.40 -0.10 13.62
C GLY A 216 0.44 0.18 14.78
N HIS A 217 -0.78 -0.37 14.76
CA HIS A 217 -1.86 -0.06 15.71
C HIS A 217 -2.28 -1.26 16.60
N GLN A 218 -1.49 -2.34 16.68
CA GLN A 218 -1.72 -3.44 17.64
C GLN A 218 -0.70 -3.44 18.77
#